data_dea3031988b57ddb04944b8f347d3bae
#
_entry.id   dea3031988b57ddb04944b8f347d3bae
#
_cell.length_a   1.000
_cell.length_b   1.000
_cell.length_c   1.000
_cell.angle_alpha   90.00
_cell.angle_beta   90.00
_cell.angle_gamma   90.00
#
_symmetry.space_group_name_H-M   'P 1'
#
loop_
_entity.id
_entity.type
_entity.pdbx_description
1 polymer ?
#
loop_
_entity_poly.entity_id
_entity_poly.type
_entity_poly.pdbx_seq_one_letter_code
_entity_poly.pdbx_strand_id
1 'polypeptide(L)'
;MRRVPFLVAFLFAIAIPVMAQDPVKVDSKHYKVEFENATVRVLRIHYGPHEKSVWHWHPAGAAIALTDAHIKFNLPGGKSQEQEMKAGQTVWAPAGRHLPENLGDNDFEVILVEQKTRRRPAAKKPATQTTATNGNKQ
;
A
#
# COMPACT_ATOMS: atom_id res chain seq x y z
N MET A 1 -40.26 -5.11 45.92
CA MET A 1 -39.84 -5.29 44.49
C MET A 1 -38.54 -4.50 44.25
N ARG A 2 -37.40 -5.22 44.15
CA ARG A 2 -36.08 -4.59 43.93
C ARG A 2 -35.86 -4.47 42.42
N ARG A 3 -35.72 -3.28 41.90
CA ARG A 3 -35.35 -2.99 40.51
C ARG A 3 -33.83 -3.10 40.37
N VAL A 4 -33.34 -4.07 39.62
CA VAL A 4 -31.94 -4.19 39.25
C VAL A 4 -31.67 -3.32 38.02
N PRO A 5 -30.74 -2.35 38.06
CA PRO A 5 -30.40 -1.58 36.87
C PRO A 5 -29.54 -2.43 35.95
N PHE A 6 -30.02 -2.63 34.73
CA PHE A 6 -29.19 -3.23 33.63
C PHE A 6 -28.16 -2.20 33.19
N LEU A 7 -26.90 -2.45 33.53
CA LEU A 7 -25.76 -1.68 33.05
C LEU A 7 -25.44 -2.17 31.61
N VAL A 8 -25.87 -1.42 30.61
CA VAL A 8 -25.49 -1.67 29.21
C VAL A 8 -24.06 -1.17 29.03
N ALA A 9 -23.09 -2.07 29.05
CA ALA A 9 -21.71 -1.76 28.70
C ALA A 9 -21.61 -1.55 27.19
N PHE A 10 -21.45 -0.31 26.76
CA PHE A 10 -21.12 0.06 25.38
C PHE A 10 -19.67 -0.31 25.12
N LEU A 11 -19.43 -1.44 24.46
CA LEU A 11 -18.10 -1.78 23.92
C LEU A 11 -17.80 -0.81 22.76
N PHE A 12 -17.01 0.21 23.02
CA PHE A 12 -16.39 1.03 21.99
C PHE A 12 -15.34 0.17 21.28
N ALA A 13 -15.67 -0.36 20.11
CA ALA A 13 -14.68 -0.95 19.21
C ALA A 13 -13.77 0.16 18.70
N ILE A 14 -12.58 0.30 19.31
CA ILE A 14 -11.53 1.18 18.80
C ILE A 14 -11.05 0.57 17.48
N ALA A 15 -11.52 1.07 16.35
CA ALA A 15 -10.96 0.80 15.04
C ALA A 15 -9.54 1.40 15.03
N ILE A 16 -8.53 0.59 15.34
CA ILE A 16 -7.13 0.95 15.16
C ILE A 16 -6.95 1.10 13.65
N PRO A 17 -6.58 2.30 13.12
CA PRO A 17 -6.25 2.41 11.71
C PRO A 17 -5.09 1.43 11.44
N VAL A 18 -5.32 0.46 10.57
CA VAL A 18 -4.24 -0.39 10.06
C VAL A 18 -3.38 0.54 9.21
N MET A 19 -2.40 1.16 9.85
CA MET A 19 -1.36 1.92 9.17
C MET A 19 -0.75 0.99 8.14
N ALA A 20 -0.89 1.34 6.86
CA ALA A 20 -0.27 0.60 5.79
C ALA A 20 1.22 0.43 6.12
N GLN A 21 1.64 -0.79 6.43
CA GLN A 21 3.01 -1.08 6.86
C GLN A 21 3.91 -0.94 5.65
N ASP A 22 4.67 0.14 5.59
CA ASP A 22 5.66 0.40 4.55
C ASP A 22 6.74 -0.70 4.56
N PRO A 23 7.01 -1.39 3.44
CA PRO A 23 7.96 -2.50 3.39
C PRO A 23 9.36 -2.09 3.87
N VAL A 24 9.83 -0.90 3.54
CA VAL A 24 11.18 -0.42 3.96
C VAL A 24 11.28 -0.27 5.48
N LYS A 25 10.16 0.01 6.16
CA LYS A 25 10.14 0.15 7.63
C LYS A 25 10.00 -1.17 8.36
N VAL A 26 9.20 -2.09 7.81
CA VAL A 26 8.88 -3.36 8.50
C VAL A 26 9.77 -4.51 8.06
N ASP A 27 10.44 -4.38 6.92
CA ASP A 27 11.32 -5.40 6.33
C ASP A 27 12.53 -4.78 5.60
N SER A 28 13.31 -3.99 6.32
CA SER A 28 14.51 -3.33 5.78
C SER A 28 15.60 -4.29 5.33
N LYS A 29 15.50 -5.58 5.67
CA LYS A 29 16.39 -6.63 5.18
C LYS A 29 16.21 -6.80 3.68
N HIS A 30 14.95 -6.89 3.22
CA HIS A 30 14.61 -7.19 1.83
C HIS A 30 14.36 -5.95 0.98
N TYR A 31 14.00 -4.79 1.58
CA TYR A 31 13.59 -3.58 0.86
C TYR A 31 14.50 -2.40 1.16
N LYS A 32 15.10 -1.82 0.11
CA LYS A 32 15.94 -0.61 0.20
C LYS A 32 15.46 0.45 -0.77
N VAL A 33 15.40 1.70 -0.34
CA VAL A 33 15.14 2.84 -1.23
C VAL A 33 16.41 3.14 -2.01
N GLU A 34 16.35 3.08 -3.34
CA GLU A 34 17.44 3.51 -4.22
C GLU A 34 17.26 4.96 -4.67
N PHE A 35 16.02 5.36 -4.91
CA PHE A 35 15.69 6.70 -5.35
C PHE A 35 14.27 7.07 -4.90
N GLU A 36 14.07 8.34 -4.58
CA GLU A 36 12.75 8.84 -4.21
C GLU A 36 12.63 10.33 -4.57
N ASN A 37 11.48 10.72 -5.14
CA ASN A 37 11.10 12.11 -5.38
C ASN A 37 9.60 12.34 -5.08
N ALA A 38 9.04 13.45 -5.54
CA ALA A 38 7.63 13.79 -5.29
C ALA A 38 6.63 12.86 -6.02
N THR A 39 7.05 12.12 -7.04
CA THR A 39 6.17 11.34 -7.94
C THR A 39 6.39 9.84 -7.88
N VAL A 40 7.62 9.40 -7.64
CA VAL A 40 7.98 7.98 -7.60
C VAL A 40 8.89 7.66 -6.43
N ARG A 41 8.87 6.40 -6.00
CA ARG A 41 9.86 5.78 -5.14
C ARG A 41 10.36 4.52 -5.83
N VAL A 42 11.66 4.35 -5.91
CA VAL A 42 12.33 3.18 -6.50
C VAL A 42 12.91 2.35 -5.37
N LEU A 43 12.45 1.13 -5.26
CA LEU A 43 12.93 0.16 -4.29
C LEU A 43 13.76 -0.91 -4.98
N ARG A 44 14.90 -1.27 -4.39
CA ARG A 44 15.59 -2.53 -4.64
C ARG A 44 15.06 -3.56 -3.67
N ILE A 45 14.63 -4.69 -4.19
CA ILE A 45 14.07 -5.81 -3.45
C ILE A 45 15.00 -6.99 -3.67
N HIS A 46 15.47 -7.62 -2.58
CA HIS A 46 16.34 -8.79 -2.64
C HIS A 46 15.86 -9.85 -1.65
N TYR A 47 15.75 -11.08 -2.10
CA TYR A 47 15.43 -12.25 -1.27
C TYR A 47 16.44 -13.36 -1.54
N GLY A 48 16.98 -13.94 -0.47
CA GLY A 48 17.70 -15.20 -0.54
C GLY A 48 16.77 -16.40 -0.80
N PRO A 49 17.32 -17.60 -1.03
CA PRO A 49 16.54 -18.80 -1.24
C PRO A 49 15.56 -19.06 -0.09
N HIS A 50 14.32 -19.35 -0.41
CA HIS A 50 13.25 -19.68 0.54
C HIS A 50 12.98 -18.62 1.62
N GLU A 51 13.50 -17.39 1.44
CA GLU A 51 13.22 -16.30 2.36
C GLU A 51 11.79 -15.78 2.21
N LYS A 52 11.25 -15.32 3.33
CA LYS A 52 9.89 -14.85 3.46
C LYS A 52 9.87 -13.49 4.14
N SER A 53 9.05 -12.59 3.62
CA SER A 53 8.84 -11.26 4.19
C SER A 53 7.87 -11.28 5.38
N VAL A 54 7.49 -10.10 5.82
CA VAL A 54 6.35 -9.85 6.71
C VAL A 54 5.22 -9.20 5.94
N TRP A 55 4.01 -9.17 6.50
CA TRP A 55 2.88 -8.48 5.91
C TRP A 55 3.17 -6.99 5.75
N HIS A 56 3.11 -6.49 4.51
CA HIS A 56 3.29 -5.07 4.21
C HIS A 56 2.35 -4.62 3.09
N TRP A 57 2.32 -3.33 2.84
CA TRP A 57 1.53 -2.71 1.79
C TRP A 57 2.42 -1.80 0.94
N HIS A 58 2.20 -1.78 -0.37
CA HIS A 58 2.84 -0.83 -1.27
C HIS A 58 1.84 -0.25 -2.29
N PRO A 59 2.09 0.97 -2.82
CA PRO A 59 1.32 1.52 -3.92
C PRO A 59 1.56 0.74 -5.22
N ALA A 60 0.71 0.98 -6.21
CA ALA A 60 0.91 0.40 -7.53
C ALA A 60 2.19 0.91 -8.19
N GLY A 61 2.79 0.08 -9.04
CA GLY A 61 4.02 0.41 -9.74
C GLY A 61 4.41 -0.59 -10.81
N ALA A 62 5.59 -0.41 -11.38
CA ALA A 62 6.21 -1.36 -12.28
C ALA A 62 7.32 -2.13 -11.57
N ALA A 63 7.28 -3.45 -11.64
CA ALA A 63 8.33 -4.33 -11.13
C ALA A 63 9.17 -4.86 -12.28
N ILE A 64 10.50 -4.71 -12.18
CA ILE A 64 11.49 -5.15 -13.17
C ILE A 64 12.37 -6.20 -12.51
N ALA A 65 12.33 -7.43 -13.01
CA ALA A 65 13.20 -8.51 -12.54
C ALA A 65 14.65 -8.28 -13.01
N LEU A 66 15.60 -8.22 -12.08
CA LEU A 66 17.02 -8.16 -12.40
C LEU A 66 17.61 -9.56 -12.57
N THR A 67 17.03 -10.53 -11.89
CA THR A 67 17.34 -11.95 -11.97
C THR A 67 16.07 -12.75 -12.22
N ASP A 68 16.19 -14.04 -12.53
CA ASP A 68 15.04 -14.95 -12.51
C ASP A 68 14.46 -15.02 -11.09
N ALA A 69 13.14 -15.09 -10.98
CA ALA A 69 12.44 -15.12 -9.69
C ALA A 69 11.23 -16.06 -9.75
N HIS A 70 11.01 -16.83 -8.67
CA HIS A 70 9.78 -17.59 -8.43
C HIS A 70 9.21 -17.17 -7.10
N ILE A 71 8.16 -16.36 -7.12
CA ILE A 71 7.63 -15.65 -5.95
C ILE A 71 6.22 -16.13 -5.67
N LYS A 72 5.95 -16.46 -4.40
CA LYS A 72 4.61 -16.65 -3.89
C LYS A 72 4.18 -15.41 -3.11
N PHE A 73 3.07 -14.83 -3.50
CA PHE A 73 2.41 -13.75 -2.76
C PHE A 73 1.27 -14.34 -1.92
N ASN A 74 1.43 -14.33 -0.60
CA ASN A 74 0.32 -14.61 0.31
C ASN A 74 -0.54 -13.35 0.38
N LEU A 75 -1.85 -13.49 0.18
CA LEU A 75 -2.82 -12.39 0.09
C LEU A 75 -3.81 -12.44 1.27
N PRO A 76 -4.47 -11.34 1.62
CA PRO A 76 -5.51 -11.33 2.64
C PRO A 76 -6.61 -12.37 2.36
N GLY A 77 -7.18 -12.92 3.45
CA GLY A 77 -8.24 -13.94 3.33
C GLY A 77 -7.74 -15.35 3.01
N GLY A 78 -6.46 -15.65 3.27
CA GLY A 78 -5.87 -16.99 3.07
C GLY A 78 -5.64 -17.37 1.60
N LYS A 79 -5.71 -16.41 0.69
CA LYS A 79 -5.41 -16.61 -0.74
C LYS A 79 -3.91 -16.52 -0.99
N SER A 80 -3.46 -17.11 -2.09
CA SER A 80 -2.10 -16.94 -2.58
C SER A 80 -2.07 -16.93 -4.11
N GLN A 81 -1.01 -16.31 -4.64
CA GLN A 81 -0.71 -16.26 -6.07
C GLN A 81 0.78 -16.50 -6.25
N GLU A 82 1.14 -17.32 -7.21
CA GLU A 82 2.52 -17.53 -7.61
C GLU A 82 2.81 -16.76 -8.91
N GLN A 83 4.03 -16.27 -9.01
CA GLN A 83 4.51 -15.55 -10.18
C GLN A 83 5.96 -15.93 -10.48
N GLU A 84 6.19 -16.35 -11.71
CA GLU A 84 7.54 -16.50 -12.26
C GLU A 84 7.89 -15.27 -13.08
N MET A 85 9.13 -14.82 -12.97
CA MET A 85 9.68 -13.72 -13.76
C MET A 85 11.06 -14.13 -14.29
N LYS A 86 11.36 -13.76 -15.52
CA LYS A 86 12.69 -13.87 -16.11
C LYS A 86 13.45 -12.55 -15.96
N ALA A 87 14.78 -12.63 -15.83
CA ALA A 87 15.64 -11.46 -15.82
C ALA A 87 15.32 -10.52 -16.99
N GLY A 88 15.15 -9.21 -16.70
CA GLY A 88 14.72 -8.18 -17.64
C GLY A 88 13.20 -8.08 -17.87
N GLN A 89 12.41 -9.02 -17.39
CA GLN A 89 10.96 -8.96 -17.51
C GLN A 89 10.38 -7.84 -16.63
N THR A 90 9.41 -7.11 -17.19
CA THR A 90 8.67 -6.06 -16.48
C THR A 90 7.21 -6.46 -16.35
N VAL A 91 6.64 -6.29 -15.17
CA VAL A 91 5.24 -6.56 -14.87
C VAL A 91 4.63 -5.39 -14.08
N TRP A 92 3.32 -5.24 -14.17
CA TRP A 92 2.61 -4.32 -13.31
C TRP A 92 2.39 -4.93 -11.92
N ALA A 93 2.82 -4.21 -10.88
CA ALA A 93 2.57 -4.55 -9.48
C ALA A 93 1.37 -3.73 -8.98
N PRO A 94 0.18 -4.34 -8.76
CA PRO A 94 -0.97 -3.62 -8.25
C PRO A 94 -0.73 -3.16 -6.80
N ALA A 95 -1.36 -2.06 -6.41
CA ALA A 95 -1.35 -1.62 -5.01
C ALA A 95 -2.02 -2.67 -4.13
N GLY A 96 -1.45 -2.95 -2.98
CA GLY A 96 -2.07 -3.92 -2.09
C GLY A 96 -1.22 -4.37 -0.91
N ARG A 97 -1.86 -5.15 -0.05
CA ARG A 97 -1.23 -5.82 1.08
C ARG A 97 -0.91 -7.26 0.73
N HIS A 98 0.32 -7.65 0.97
CA HIS A 98 0.75 -9.03 0.75
C HIS A 98 1.91 -9.42 1.66
N LEU A 99 2.29 -10.69 1.58
CA LEU A 99 3.46 -11.27 2.20
C LEU A 99 4.16 -12.13 1.15
N PRO A 100 5.25 -11.64 0.53
CA PRO A 100 6.02 -12.38 -0.46
C PRO A 100 6.91 -13.45 0.16
N GLU A 101 7.19 -14.48 -0.63
CA GLU A 101 8.08 -15.59 -0.30
C GLU A 101 8.83 -16.01 -1.57
N ASN A 102 10.15 -16.17 -1.49
CA ASN A 102 10.95 -16.77 -2.56
C ASN A 102 10.75 -18.28 -2.54
N LEU A 103 10.19 -18.86 -3.59
CA LEU A 103 10.05 -20.32 -3.73
C LEU A 103 11.26 -20.98 -4.40
N GLY A 104 12.18 -20.16 -4.96
CA GLY A 104 13.35 -20.64 -5.66
C GLY A 104 14.53 -20.99 -4.75
N ASP A 105 15.46 -21.76 -5.32
CA ASP A 105 16.73 -22.17 -4.67
C ASP A 105 17.84 -21.14 -4.86
N ASN A 106 17.57 -20.05 -5.59
CA ASN A 106 18.50 -18.95 -5.83
C ASN A 106 17.95 -17.63 -5.27
N ASP A 107 18.85 -16.70 -5.03
CA ASP A 107 18.52 -15.32 -4.76
C ASP A 107 17.76 -14.71 -5.93
N PHE A 108 16.85 -13.79 -5.65
CA PHE A 108 16.30 -12.92 -6.70
C PHE A 108 16.42 -11.44 -6.34
N GLU A 109 16.53 -10.62 -7.38
CA GLU A 109 16.46 -9.16 -7.27
C GLU A 109 15.41 -8.57 -8.19
N VAL A 110 14.66 -7.60 -7.68
CA VAL A 110 13.62 -6.86 -8.40
C VAL A 110 13.76 -5.37 -8.10
N ILE A 111 13.64 -4.53 -9.13
CA ILE A 111 13.39 -3.10 -8.96
C ILE A 111 11.89 -2.86 -9.01
N LEU A 112 11.35 -2.23 -7.97
CA LEU A 112 9.96 -1.78 -7.93
C LEU A 112 9.91 -0.25 -8.03
N VAL A 113 9.30 0.27 -9.09
CA VAL A 113 9.05 1.69 -9.28
C VAL A 113 7.64 1.99 -8.82
N GLU A 114 7.48 2.41 -7.58
CA GLU A 114 6.18 2.74 -6.97
C GLU A 114 5.71 4.13 -7.42
N GLN A 115 4.43 4.25 -7.74
CA GLN A 115 3.79 5.53 -8.02
C GLN A 115 3.32 6.18 -6.72
N LYS A 116 3.82 7.37 -6.42
CA LYS A 116 3.27 8.18 -5.33
C LYS A 116 1.97 8.83 -5.78
N THR A 117 0.86 8.51 -5.14
CA THR A 117 -0.41 9.20 -5.37
C THR A 117 -0.25 10.69 -5.02
N ARG A 118 -0.28 11.57 -6.03
CA ARG A 118 -0.46 13.00 -5.76
C ARG A 118 -1.79 13.17 -5.03
N ARG A 119 -1.77 13.63 -3.79
CA ARG A 119 -2.97 14.23 -3.20
C ARG A 119 -3.37 15.38 -4.12
N ARG A 120 -4.45 15.19 -4.90
CA ARG A 120 -5.06 16.36 -5.59
C ARG A 120 -5.42 17.35 -4.50
N PRO A 121 -4.96 18.62 -4.60
CA PRO A 121 -5.47 19.65 -3.70
C PRO A 121 -7.00 19.59 -3.75
N ALA A 122 -7.65 19.61 -2.59
CA ALA A 122 -9.11 19.68 -2.54
C ALA A 122 -9.56 20.84 -3.44
N ALA A 123 -10.42 20.58 -4.41
CA ALA A 123 -10.95 21.60 -5.29
C ALA A 123 -11.55 22.70 -4.39
N LYS A 124 -11.06 23.94 -4.49
CA LYS A 124 -11.64 25.08 -3.81
C LYS A 124 -13.12 25.12 -4.17
N LYS A 125 -13.99 24.95 -3.16
CA LYS A 125 -15.43 25.10 -3.31
C LYS A 125 -15.68 26.48 -3.96
N PRO A 126 -16.48 26.57 -5.05
CA PRO A 126 -16.78 27.86 -5.67
C PRO A 126 -17.36 28.80 -4.61
N ALA A 127 -16.83 30.00 -4.54
CA ALA A 127 -17.41 31.02 -3.67
C ALA A 127 -18.84 31.30 -4.14
N THR A 128 -19.81 31.16 -3.24
CA THR A 128 -21.20 31.51 -3.51
C THR A 128 -21.25 33.00 -3.83
N GLN A 129 -21.53 33.38 -5.07
CA GLN A 129 -21.79 34.74 -5.43
C GLN A 129 -23.13 35.15 -4.80
N THR A 130 -23.08 36.00 -3.79
CA THR A 130 -24.26 36.68 -3.25
C THR A 130 -24.68 37.73 -4.25
N THR A 131 -25.75 37.46 -4.98
CA THR A 131 -26.41 38.45 -5.85
C THR A 131 -27.01 39.52 -4.97
N ALA A 132 -26.41 40.70 -4.94
CA ALA A 132 -27.02 41.90 -4.34
C ALA A 132 -28.18 42.35 -5.24
N THR A 133 -29.41 42.19 -4.74
CA THR A 133 -30.61 42.71 -5.37
C THR A 133 -30.67 44.20 -5.11
N ASN A 134 -30.37 45.03 -6.14
CA ASN A 134 -30.60 46.47 -6.10
C ASN A 134 -32.12 46.73 -6.15
N GLY A 135 -32.67 47.08 -5.02
CA GLY A 135 -34.03 47.60 -4.93
C GLY A 135 -34.06 49.04 -5.43
N ASN A 136 -34.55 49.26 -6.63
CA ASN A 136 -34.86 50.59 -7.15
C ASN A 136 -36.27 50.99 -6.68
N LYS A 137 -36.39 51.97 -5.80
CA LYS A 137 -37.65 52.66 -5.47
C LYS A 137 -37.82 53.83 -6.42
N GLN A 138 -38.91 53.84 -7.14
CA GLN A 138 -39.61 55.05 -7.57
C GLN A 138 -40.96 55.07 -6.89
#